data_6c4f7838a353f7c156b66e51f8d6e7db
#
_entry.id   6c4f7838a353f7c156b66e51f8d6e7db
#
_cell.length_a   1.000
_cell.length_b   1.000
_cell.length_c   1.000
_cell.angle_alpha   90.00
_cell.angle_beta   90.00
_cell.angle_gamma   90.00
#
_symmetry.space_group_name_H-M   'P 1'
#
loop_
_entity.id
_entity.type
_entity.pdbx_description
1 polymer ?
#
loop_
_entity_poly.entity_id
_entity_poly.type
_entity_poly.pdbx_seq_one_letter_code
_entity_poly.pdbx_strand_id
1 'polypeptide(L)'
;DRQWSRGLGDVYKRQAYIHTDTRAMPKNKKAWCSWNSSIDNKNTKKNSITYWLNLLQNLKCDKNIFLTLNPYFDIEETKILRKVKFTHPYYDQKALDTQQNLSILQNKKDTLFCGSYFGYGFHEDGIKSSLEMLKNLND
;
A
#
# COMPACT_ATOMS: atom_id res chain seq x y z
N ASP A 1 -17.11 -8.07 8.01
CA ASP A 1 -15.99 -7.23 8.46
C ASP A 1 -15.29 -7.89 9.62
N ARG A 2 -14.29 -8.67 9.33
CA ARG A 2 -13.52 -9.36 10.38
C ARG A 2 -12.52 -8.38 10.99
N GLN A 3 -12.76 -8.01 12.24
CA GLN A 3 -11.96 -7.11 13.07
C GLN A 3 -10.63 -7.75 13.53
N TRP A 4 -9.80 -8.23 12.60
CA TRP A 4 -8.52 -8.87 12.96
C TRP A 4 -7.37 -7.87 13.15
N SER A 5 -7.60 -6.57 12.96
CA SER A 5 -6.58 -5.52 13.11
C SER A 5 -6.69 -4.69 14.40
N ARG A 6 -7.50 -5.10 15.38
CA ARG A 6 -7.54 -4.42 16.67
C ARG A 6 -6.28 -4.73 17.46
N GLY A 7 -5.28 -3.89 17.33
CA GLY A 7 -4.03 -4.01 18.08
C GLY A 7 -2.76 -3.64 17.33
N LEU A 8 -2.85 -3.45 16.01
CA LEU A 8 -1.69 -3.17 15.14
C LEU A 8 -1.69 -1.74 14.55
N GLY A 9 -2.43 -0.83 15.17
CA GLY A 9 -2.60 0.52 14.66
C GLY A 9 -3.90 0.69 13.87
N ASP A 10 -4.12 1.92 13.43
CA ASP A 10 -5.30 2.31 12.68
C ASP A 10 -5.19 1.87 11.21
N VAL A 11 -6.32 1.80 10.51
CA VAL A 11 -6.36 1.46 9.08
C VAL A 11 -6.96 2.63 8.31
N TYR A 12 -6.40 2.94 7.15
CA TYR A 12 -6.98 3.92 6.26
C TYR A 12 -7.48 3.27 4.96
N LYS A 13 -8.58 3.82 4.45
CA LYS A 13 -9.18 3.36 3.21
C LYS A 13 -8.44 3.98 2.03
N ARG A 14 -7.91 3.16 1.13
CA ARG A 14 -7.37 3.56 -0.16
C ARG A 14 -8.34 3.22 -1.27
N GLN A 15 -8.65 4.23 -2.08
CA GLN A 15 -9.32 4.00 -3.35
C GLN A 15 -8.26 3.82 -4.44
N ALA A 16 -8.37 2.74 -5.18
CA ALA A 16 -7.51 2.45 -6.31
C ALA A 16 -8.36 2.34 -7.57
N TYR A 17 -7.95 3.04 -8.62
CA TYR A 17 -8.61 3.05 -9.92
C TYR A 17 -7.65 2.49 -10.96
N ILE A 18 -8.05 1.42 -11.65
CA ILE A 18 -7.38 0.97 -12.86
C ILE A 18 -8.11 1.64 -14.02
N HIS A 19 -7.40 2.39 -14.84
CA HIS A 19 -7.99 3.23 -15.88
C HIS A 19 -7.04 3.50 -17.05
N THR A 20 -7.57 4.11 -18.11
CA THR A 20 -6.81 4.53 -19.29
C THR A 20 -6.75 6.06 -19.46
N ASP A 21 -7.17 6.82 -18.45
CA ASP A 21 -7.24 8.28 -18.49
C ASP A 21 -5.85 8.90 -18.34
N THR A 22 -5.31 9.44 -19.42
CA THR A 22 -3.98 10.07 -19.45
C THR A 22 -3.88 11.38 -18.67
N ARG A 23 -5.01 11.98 -18.25
CA ARG A 23 -5.01 13.20 -17.42
C ARG A 23 -4.40 12.97 -16.03
N ALA A 24 -4.30 11.72 -15.60
CA ALA A 24 -3.60 11.32 -14.38
C ALA A 24 -2.07 11.46 -14.47
N MET A 25 -1.54 11.66 -15.67
CA MET A 25 -0.12 11.72 -15.97
C MET A 25 0.35 13.14 -16.23
N PRO A 26 1.67 13.43 -16.11
CA PRO A 26 2.23 14.71 -16.53
C PRO A 26 1.86 15.06 -17.97
N LYS A 27 1.58 16.35 -18.24
CA LYS A 27 1.26 16.83 -19.62
C LYS A 27 2.37 16.50 -20.61
N ASN A 28 3.63 16.61 -20.19
CA ASN A 28 4.76 16.25 -21.01
C ASN A 28 4.99 14.73 -20.92
N LYS A 29 4.76 14.00 -21.99
CA LYS A 29 4.98 12.56 -22.07
C LYS A 29 6.42 12.13 -21.78
N LYS A 30 7.41 12.97 -22.04
CA LYS A 30 8.82 12.67 -21.73
C LYS A 30 9.10 12.62 -20.21
N ALA A 31 8.20 13.18 -19.40
CA ALA A 31 8.28 13.12 -17.93
C ALA A 31 7.53 11.92 -17.33
N TRP A 32 6.96 11.03 -18.17
CA TRP A 32 6.25 9.87 -17.67
C TRP A 32 7.23 8.84 -17.10
N CYS A 33 7.01 8.48 -15.84
CA CYS A 33 7.74 7.45 -15.14
C CYS A 33 6.79 6.30 -14.77
N SER A 34 7.35 5.17 -14.33
CA SER A 34 6.54 4.07 -13.78
C SER A 34 5.75 4.51 -12.55
N TRP A 35 6.28 5.48 -11.78
CA TRP A 35 5.65 6.10 -10.60
C TRP A 35 5.57 7.62 -10.80
N ASN A 36 4.38 8.18 -10.65
CA ASN A 36 4.15 9.61 -10.77
C ASN A 36 3.35 10.09 -9.57
N SER A 37 3.89 11.07 -8.85
CA SER A 37 3.18 11.74 -7.76
C SER A 37 2.63 13.06 -8.25
N SER A 38 1.39 13.35 -7.91
CA SER A 38 0.74 14.62 -8.22
C SER A 38 0.08 15.22 -6.97
N ILE A 39 0.16 16.52 -6.83
CA ILE A 39 -0.38 17.28 -5.71
C ILE A 39 -1.42 18.26 -6.25
N ASP A 40 -2.54 18.38 -5.55
CA ASP A 40 -3.56 19.38 -5.88
C ASP A 40 -3.02 20.80 -5.55
N ASN A 41 -2.89 21.64 -6.56
CA ASN A 41 -2.42 23.02 -6.38
C ASN A 41 -3.35 23.89 -5.51
N LYS A 42 -4.64 23.50 -5.40
CA LYS A 42 -5.62 24.20 -4.57
C LYS A 42 -5.61 23.68 -3.12
N ASN A 43 -5.18 22.45 -2.92
CA ASN A 43 -5.11 21.84 -1.61
C ASN A 43 -3.91 20.88 -1.53
N THR A 44 -2.78 21.38 -1.07
CA THR A 44 -1.52 20.65 -0.99
C THR A 44 -1.56 19.41 -0.07
N LYS A 45 -2.60 19.27 0.76
CA LYS A 45 -2.83 18.05 1.55
C LYS A 45 -3.41 16.91 0.71
N LYS A 46 -3.95 17.20 -0.48
CA LYS A 46 -4.44 16.19 -1.41
C LYS A 46 -3.36 15.82 -2.41
N ASN A 47 -2.97 14.58 -2.38
CA ASN A 47 -2.03 13.99 -3.32
C ASN A 47 -2.58 12.69 -3.89
N SER A 48 -2.14 12.34 -5.07
CA SER A 48 -2.37 11.04 -5.67
C SER A 48 -1.09 10.46 -6.25
N ILE A 49 -1.03 9.14 -6.30
CA ILE A 49 0.07 8.41 -6.93
C ILE A 49 -0.52 7.65 -8.10
N THR A 50 0.08 7.83 -9.27
CA THR A 50 -0.29 7.12 -10.49
C THR A 50 0.86 6.24 -10.96
N TYR A 51 0.61 4.96 -11.07
CA TYR A 51 1.51 3.97 -11.65
C TYR A 51 1.18 3.79 -13.12
N TRP A 52 2.18 3.91 -13.99
CA TRP A 52 2.04 3.52 -15.39
C TRP A 52 2.40 2.05 -15.52
N LEU A 53 1.38 1.19 -15.59
CA LEU A 53 1.54 -0.25 -15.50
C LEU A 53 2.27 -0.82 -16.71
N ASN A 54 2.15 -0.22 -17.90
CA ASN A 54 2.87 -0.66 -19.09
C ASN A 54 4.39 -0.64 -18.88
N LEU A 55 4.90 0.44 -18.28
CA LEU A 55 6.33 0.55 -17.96
C LEU A 55 6.69 -0.29 -16.73
N LEU A 56 5.88 -0.21 -15.68
CA LEU A 56 6.16 -0.89 -14.41
C LEU A 56 6.21 -2.42 -14.54
N GLN A 57 5.31 -2.99 -15.34
CA GLN A 57 5.13 -4.44 -15.50
C GLN A 57 5.53 -4.95 -16.89
N ASN A 58 6.12 -4.10 -17.73
CA ASN A 58 6.49 -4.43 -19.11
C ASN A 58 5.31 -5.03 -19.91
N LEU A 59 4.12 -4.42 -19.79
CA LEU A 59 2.93 -4.93 -20.46
C LEU A 59 3.03 -4.73 -21.97
N LYS A 60 2.75 -5.79 -22.73
CA LYS A 60 2.70 -5.79 -24.19
C LYS A 60 1.28 -5.46 -24.68
N CYS A 61 0.85 -4.23 -24.51
CA CYS A 61 -0.46 -3.78 -25.00
C CYS A 61 -0.38 -2.34 -25.54
N ASP A 62 -1.22 -2.02 -26.53
CA ASP A 62 -1.23 -0.70 -27.19
C ASP A 62 -1.86 0.39 -26.34
N LYS A 63 -2.70 0.02 -25.37
CA LYS A 63 -3.37 0.96 -24.47
C LYS A 63 -2.51 1.25 -23.27
N ASN A 64 -2.39 2.53 -22.89
CA ASN A 64 -1.80 2.89 -21.62
C ASN A 64 -2.75 2.55 -20.47
N ILE A 65 -2.27 1.77 -19.52
CA ILE A 65 -3.00 1.34 -18.34
C ILE A 65 -2.35 1.99 -17.11
N PHE A 66 -3.16 2.66 -16.32
CA PHE A 66 -2.74 3.34 -15.10
C PHE A 66 -3.45 2.76 -13.88
N LEU A 67 -2.74 2.77 -12.76
CA LEU A 67 -3.31 2.55 -11.44
C LEU A 67 -3.12 3.83 -10.62
N THR A 68 -4.22 4.54 -10.33
CA THR A 68 -4.16 5.75 -9.50
C THR A 68 -4.73 5.48 -8.12
N LEU A 69 -3.95 5.83 -7.11
CA LEU A 69 -4.35 5.76 -5.71
C LEU A 69 -4.83 7.13 -5.23
N ASN A 70 -6.01 7.13 -4.59
CA ASN A 70 -6.63 8.30 -4.00
C ASN A 70 -6.65 9.51 -4.94
N PRO A 71 -7.23 9.39 -6.15
CA PRO A 71 -7.28 10.52 -7.08
C PRO A 71 -8.01 11.70 -6.43
N TYR A 72 -7.42 12.89 -6.52
CA TYR A 72 -8.05 14.16 -6.09
C TYR A 72 -8.80 14.86 -7.23
N PHE A 73 -8.81 14.25 -8.39
CA PHE A 73 -9.51 14.69 -9.60
C PHE A 73 -10.42 13.56 -10.10
N ASP A 74 -11.42 13.92 -10.90
CA ASP A 74 -12.36 12.96 -11.45
C ASP A 74 -11.75 12.24 -12.66
N ILE A 75 -11.60 10.92 -12.54
CA ILE A 75 -11.26 10.05 -13.65
C ILE A 75 -12.52 9.84 -14.48
N GLU A 76 -12.41 9.96 -15.80
CA GLU A 76 -13.51 9.79 -16.71
C GLU A 76 -14.09 8.37 -16.61
N GLU A 77 -15.37 8.25 -16.30
CA GLU A 77 -16.04 6.96 -16.01
C GLU A 77 -15.86 5.95 -17.17
N THR A 78 -15.93 6.41 -18.42
CA THR A 78 -15.74 5.56 -19.61
C THR A 78 -14.34 4.98 -19.74
N LYS A 79 -13.35 5.56 -19.03
CA LYS A 79 -11.96 5.14 -19.02
C LYS A 79 -11.60 4.28 -17.80
N ILE A 80 -12.53 4.11 -16.86
CA ILE A 80 -12.31 3.29 -15.68
C ILE A 80 -12.52 1.83 -16.05
N LEU A 81 -11.48 1.03 -15.86
CA LEU A 81 -11.54 -0.42 -16.02
C LEU A 81 -12.00 -1.11 -14.73
N ARG A 82 -11.53 -0.62 -13.58
CA ARG A 82 -11.89 -1.18 -12.27
C ARG A 82 -11.68 -0.17 -11.14
N LYS A 83 -12.60 -0.17 -10.18
CA LYS A 83 -12.48 0.53 -8.89
C LYS A 83 -12.30 -0.51 -7.77
N VAL A 84 -11.30 -0.31 -6.91
CA VAL A 84 -11.04 -1.19 -5.77
C VAL A 84 -10.85 -0.32 -4.52
N LYS A 85 -11.47 -0.75 -3.43
CA LYS A 85 -11.24 -0.15 -2.11
C LYS A 85 -10.33 -1.08 -1.33
N PHE A 86 -9.17 -0.58 -0.92
CA PHE A 86 -8.26 -1.28 -0.03
C PHE A 86 -8.34 -0.68 1.37
N THR A 87 -8.18 -1.56 2.34
CA THR A 87 -7.89 -1.18 3.72
C THR A 87 -6.40 -1.42 3.93
N HIS A 88 -5.67 -0.38 4.29
CA HIS A 88 -4.23 -0.44 4.46
C HIS A 88 -3.87 -0.14 5.92
N PRO A 89 -3.01 -0.92 6.57
CA PRO A 89 -2.50 -0.62 7.89
C PRO A 89 -1.87 0.78 7.91
N TYR A 90 -2.15 1.54 8.96
CA TYR A 90 -1.54 2.83 9.20
C TYR A 90 -0.53 2.68 10.34
N TYR A 91 0.73 2.93 10.06
CA TYR A 91 1.80 2.88 11.06
C TYR A 91 1.93 4.25 11.72
N ASP A 92 1.07 4.52 12.69
CA ASP A 92 1.19 5.70 13.54
C ASP A 92 2.24 5.47 14.65
N GLN A 93 2.49 6.48 15.47
CA GLN A 93 3.46 6.37 16.56
C GLN A 93 3.11 5.25 17.54
N LYS A 94 1.81 5.03 17.81
CA LYS A 94 1.37 3.95 18.70
C LYS A 94 1.67 2.57 18.14
N ALA A 95 1.49 2.39 16.82
CA ALA A 95 1.83 1.14 16.15
C ALA A 95 3.34 0.87 16.23
N LEU A 96 4.17 1.89 15.99
CA LEU A 96 5.63 1.77 16.09
C LEU A 96 6.08 1.47 17.52
N ASP A 97 5.53 2.14 18.51
CA ASP A 97 5.83 1.89 19.93
C ASP A 97 5.42 0.47 20.34
N THR A 98 4.30 -0.03 19.80
CA THR A 98 3.81 -1.38 20.08
C THR A 98 4.74 -2.46 19.50
N GLN A 99 5.41 -2.18 18.36
CA GLN A 99 6.32 -3.14 17.74
C GLN A 99 7.44 -3.60 18.68
N GLN A 100 7.92 -2.72 19.57
CA GLN A 100 8.95 -3.06 20.57
C GLN A 100 8.47 -4.13 21.56
N ASN A 101 7.16 -4.28 21.74
CA ASN A 101 6.54 -5.21 22.66
C ASN A 101 6.02 -6.49 22.02
N LEU A 102 6.16 -6.66 20.70
CA LEU A 102 5.62 -7.82 19.98
C LEU A 102 6.30 -9.14 20.39
N SER A 103 7.55 -9.07 20.85
CA SER A 103 8.26 -10.23 21.41
C SER A 103 7.55 -10.84 22.62
N ILE A 104 6.85 -10.03 23.42
CA ILE A 104 6.10 -10.47 24.60
C ILE A 104 4.92 -11.38 24.24
N LEU A 105 4.45 -11.32 22.98
CA LEU A 105 3.34 -12.13 22.48
C LEU A 105 3.76 -13.55 22.09
N GLN A 106 5.05 -13.78 21.88
CA GLN A 106 5.55 -15.08 21.44
C GLN A 106 5.40 -16.14 22.52
N ASN A 107 5.17 -17.39 22.11
CA ASN A 107 5.02 -18.57 22.99
C ASN A 107 3.89 -18.46 24.04
N LYS A 108 2.94 -17.52 23.88
CA LYS A 108 1.77 -17.50 24.73
C LYS A 108 0.69 -18.44 24.17
N LYS A 109 0.26 -19.41 24.99
CA LYS A 109 -0.77 -20.39 24.62
C LYS A 109 -0.39 -21.15 23.34
N ASP A 110 0.87 -21.57 23.24
CA ASP A 110 1.42 -22.31 22.11
C ASP A 110 1.19 -21.60 20.76
N THR A 111 1.19 -20.26 20.78
CA THR A 111 0.93 -19.43 19.59
C THR A 111 2.13 -18.53 19.33
N LEU A 112 2.57 -18.52 18.08
CA LEU A 112 3.63 -17.67 17.57
C LEU A 112 3.09 -16.73 16.50
N PHE A 113 3.63 -15.51 16.44
CA PHE A 113 3.21 -14.47 15.51
C PHE A 113 4.39 -14.02 14.65
N CYS A 114 4.15 -13.89 13.36
CA CYS A 114 5.07 -13.26 12.42
C CYS A 114 4.27 -12.50 11.36
N GLY A 115 4.94 -11.62 10.63
CA GLY A 115 4.33 -10.86 9.56
C GLY A 115 5.03 -9.52 9.33
N SER A 116 4.73 -8.88 8.22
CA SER A 116 5.33 -7.60 7.85
C SER A 116 5.04 -6.47 8.85
N TYR A 117 4.03 -6.62 9.70
CA TYR A 117 3.67 -5.66 10.74
C TYR A 117 4.66 -5.61 11.93
N PHE A 118 5.62 -6.53 11.98
CA PHE A 118 6.76 -6.45 12.89
C PHE A 118 7.79 -5.39 12.45
N GLY A 119 7.64 -4.84 11.25
CA GLY A 119 8.42 -3.76 10.68
C GLY A 119 7.52 -2.72 10.01
N TYR A 120 7.94 -2.22 8.87
CA TYR A 120 7.23 -1.16 8.13
C TYR A 120 6.23 -1.70 7.08
N GLY A 121 5.99 -2.99 7.06
CA GLY A 121 5.01 -3.60 6.15
C GLY A 121 5.59 -4.09 4.83
N PHE A 122 6.90 -4.17 4.68
CA PHE A 122 7.56 -4.70 3.49
C PHE A 122 7.70 -6.22 3.53
N HIS A 123 7.91 -6.85 2.38
CA HIS A 123 8.12 -8.28 2.27
C HIS A 123 9.31 -8.75 3.13
N GLU A 124 10.40 -7.97 3.14
CA GLU A 124 11.58 -8.25 3.94
C GLU A 124 11.28 -8.26 5.45
N ASP A 125 10.40 -7.38 5.92
CA ASP A 125 9.98 -7.37 7.32
C ASP A 125 9.23 -8.66 7.68
N GLY A 126 8.41 -9.16 6.75
CA GLY A 126 7.73 -10.44 6.91
C GLY A 126 8.71 -11.62 7.04
N ILE A 127 9.73 -11.67 6.18
CA ILE A 127 10.77 -12.73 6.22
C ILE A 127 11.58 -12.62 7.52
N LYS A 128 12.05 -11.44 7.89
CA LYS A 128 12.81 -11.22 9.13
C LYS A 128 12.02 -11.66 10.35
N SER A 129 10.75 -11.25 10.44
CA SER A 129 9.91 -11.63 11.57
C SER A 129 9.68 -13.14 11.68
N SER A 130 9.59 -13.83 10.53
CA SER A 130 9.46 -15.28 10.50
C SER A 130 10.72 -15.98 11.00
N LEU A 131 11.90 -15.50 10.62
CA LEU A 131 13.16 -16.03 11.11
C LEU A 131 13.34 -15.80 12.61
N GLU A 132 12.97 -14.64 13.13
CA GLU A 132 13.00 -14.37 14.57
C GLU A 132 12.00 -15.24 15.34
N MET A 133 10.79 -15.44 14.78
CA MET A 133 9.79 -16.32 15.36
C MET A 133 10.32 -17.76 15.51
N LEU A 134 11.04 -18.28 14.50
CA LEU A 134 11.60 -19.65 14.52
C LEU A 134 12.59 -19.87 15.65
N LYS A 135 13.28 -18.83 16.13
CA LYS A 135 14.18 -18.96 17.29
C LYS A 135 13.42 -19.35 18.55
N ASN A 136 12.16 -18.93 18.69
CA ASN A 136 11.31 -19.25 19.82
C ASN A 136 10.69 -20.67 19.74
N LEU A 137 10.88 -21.40 18.64
CA LEU A 137 10.44 -22.80 18.55
C LEU A 137 11.45 -23.79 19.16
N ASN A 138 12.69 -23.36 19.35
CA ASN A 138 13.78 -24.24 19.80
C ASN A 138 14.05 -24.10 21.31
N ASP A 139 13.30 -23.26 22.02
CA ASP A 139 13.28 -23.10 23.47
C ASP A 139 12.01 -23.76 24.06
#